data_b2637b6ef4030587090d67815ff3e5fb
#
_entry.id   b2637b6ef4030587090d67815ff3e5fb
#
_cell.length_a   1.000
_cell.length_b   1.000
_cell.length_c   1.000
_cell.angle_alpha   90.00
_cell.angle_beta   90.00
_cell.angle_gamma   90.00
#
_symmetry.space_group_name_H-M   'P 1'
#
loop_
_entity.id
_entity.type
_entity.pdbx_description
1 polymer ?
#
loop_
_entity_poly.entity_id
_entity_poly.type
_entity_poly.pdbx_seq_one_letter_code
_entity_poly.pdbx_strand_id
1 'polypeptide(L)'
;RDFRVQHPNVSLSTDASASNEPMQRLQMISNSLTDAQMKLADAQATYGPAHYVVQAAIRREKEIENLYEEALDKVTRQNAKAADLQRLTSKLATEKEYRAKIADRVHQYELAIGGRKLIDIEVVEPPLVADSPSYPRKKRVLAVAIVLGGLIGAGLALLRDRNDGRMHSVEEIQTVVGLPILGVVPAMSGRRTAVARAMTVHLDPRSVVAESYRTIRTAVYFGTNGSRAKTLLISSPEPGDGKTTSASNLAIAIAQTGRSVLLLDADFRKPTQHKNLDVKDSVGLSSVLAGRETLERAIQRTGVEGLDILPCGPIPANPSEILNSREFGELIDSLAMRYDHILFDSPPVNAVTDARILGAVCDATILVLRADKSTRKSGEHARNALMAVGAHMIGAIVNDAHNGKGYEVYGGSYYGNPDRAYSADTSMTRRLTADDDDDQHDGDDGDDQRHRDIA
;
A
#
# COMPACT_ATOMS: atom_id res chain seq x y z
N ARG A 1 -50.30 5.80 -19.05
CA ARG A 1 -50.98 7.07 -18.65
C ARG A 1 -50.33 7.68 -17.43
N ASP A 2 -49.94 6.88 -16.46
CA ASP A 2 -49.39 7.39 -15.18
C ASP A 2 -48.04 8.09 -15.30
N PHE A 3 -47.19 7.68 -16.24
CA PHE A 3 -45.90 8.35 -16.47
C PHE A 3 -46.04 9.80 -16.98
N ARG A 4 -47.08 10.10 -17.79
CA ARG A 4 -47.34 11.47 -18.28
C ARG A 4 -47.90 12.39 -17.22
N VAL A 5 -48.61 11.83 -16.23
CA VAL A 5 -49.17 12.61 -15.12
C VAL A 5 -48.03 13.01 -14.13
N GLN A 6 -47.07 12.14 -13.97
CA GLN A 6 -45.91 12.41 -13.09
C GLN A 6 -44.81 13.29 -13.72
N HIS A 7 -44.76 13.36 -15.07
CA HIS A 7 -43.74 14.13 -15.80
C HIS A 7 -44.31 14.95 -16.93
N PRO A 8 -45.07 16.03 -16.64
CA PRO A 8 -45.79 16.82 -17.61
C PRO A 8 -44.92 17.56 -18.65
N ASN A 9 -43.65 17.76 -18.35
CA ASN A 9 -42.71 18.51 -19.19
C ASN A 9 -41.87 17.63 -20.15
N VAL A 10 -42.16 16.32 -20.27
CA VAL A 10 -41.50 15.47 -21.26
C VAL A 10 -42.32 15.45 -22.54
N SER A 11 -42.02 16.36 -23.46
CA SER A 11 -42.63 16.36 -24.78
C SER A 11 -42.05 15.23 -25.63
N LEU A 12 -42.95 14.46 -26.27
CA LEU A 12 -42.61 13.44 -27.29
C LEU A 12 -42.41 14.08 -28.68
N SER A 13 -42.07 15.38 -28.75
CA SER A 13 -41.75 16.02 -30.02
C SER A 13 -40.43 15.45 -30.54
N THR A 14 -40.49 14.81 -31.69
CA THR A 14 -39.37 14.34 -32.51
C THR A 14 -38.51 15.49 -33.07
N ASP A 15 -38.66 16.70 -32.54
CA ASP A 15 -37.85 17.84 -32.92
C ASP A 15 -36.48 17.74 -32.24
N ALA A 16 -35.53 17.28 -33.03
CA ALA A 16 -34.11 17.17 -32.66
C ALA A 16 -33.51 18.51 -32.18
N SER A 17 -34.21 19.63 -32.41
CA SER A 17 -33.80 20.96 -32.00
C SER A 17 -34.06 21.27 -30.52
N ALA A 18 -35.15 20.74 -29.93
CA ALA A 18 -35.47 20.97 -28.51
C ALA A 18 -34.68 20.11 -27.53
N SER A 19 -34.10 19.00 -27.99
CA SER A 19 -33.30 18.11 -27.15
C SER A 19 -31.84 18.56 -26.97
N ASN A 20 -31.36 19.48 -27.78
CA ASN A 20 -29.96 19.94 -27.78
C ASN A 20 -29.68 21.16 -26.86
N GLU A 21 -30.72 21.88 -26.46
CA GLU A 21 -30.56 23.12 -25.67
C GLU A 21 -29.82 22.89 -24.32
N PRO A 22 -30.15 21.87 -23.51
CA PRO A 22 -29.43 21.63 -22.25
C PRO A 22 -28.00 21.20 -22.48
N MET A 23 -27.72 20.44 -23.54
CA MET A 23 -26.38 20.02 -23.90
C MET A 23 -25.54 21.17 -24.43
N GLN A 24 -26.13 22.04 -25.26
CA GLN A 24 -25.46 23.25 -25.74
C GLN A 24 -25.17 24.22 -24.61
N ARG A 25 -26.10 24.34 -23.64
CA ARG A 25 -25.88 25.15 -22.43
C ARG A 25 -24.76 24.57 -21.57
N LEU A 26 -24.69 23.25 -21.38
CA LEU A 26 -23.60 22.60 -20.68
C LEU A 26 -22.25 22.86 -21.35
N GLN A 27 -22.22 22.78 -22.69
CA GLN A 27 -21.03 23.06 -23.50
C GLN A 27 -20.56 24.51 -23.36
N MET A 28 -21.49 25.48 -23.38
CA MET A 28 -21.15 26.88 -23.15
C MET A 28 -20.57 27.13 -21.76
N ILE A 29 -21.17 26.52 -20.73
CA ILE A 29 -20.67 26.64 -19.35
C ILE A 29 -19.29 25.96 -19.22
N SER A 30 -19.08 24.78 -19.83
CA SER A 30 -17.80 24.08 -19.89
C SER A 30 -16.71 24.96 -20.52
N ASN A 31 -16.99 25.60 -21.63
CA ASN A 31 -16.04 26.52 -22.29
C ASN A 31 -15.72 27.73 -21.38
N SER A 32 -16.75 28.26 -20.68
CA SER A 32 -16.58 29.37 -19.74
C SER A 32 -15.74 28.95 -18.51
N LEU A 33 -15.88 27.69 -18.06
CA LEU A 33 -15.08 27.14 -16.97
C LEU A 33 -13.60 27.03 -17.38
N THR A 34 -13.35 26.52 -18.59
CA THR A 34 -11.98 26.44 -19.14
C THR A 34 -11.31 27.82 -19.27
N ASP A 35 -12.07 28.83 -19.73
CA ASP A 35 -11.59 30.22 -19.82
C ASP A 35 -11.30 30.81 -18.42
N ALA A 36 -12.17 30.52 -17.44
CA ALA A 36 -11.95 30.97 -16.05
C ALA A 36 -10.71 30.31 -15.42
N GLN A 37 -10.47 29.02 -15.69
CA GLN A 37 -9.28 28.29 -15.25
C GLN A 37 -8.00 28.83 -15.89
N MET A 38 -8.02 29.13 -17.17
CA MET A 38 -6.89 29.79 -17.87
C MET A 38 -6.58 31.14 -17.26
N LYS A 39 -7.60 31.96 -17.00
CA LYS A 39 -7.45 33.29 -16.39
C LYS A 39 -6.95 33.18 -14.95
N LEU A 40 -7.36 32.14 -14.21
CA LEU A 40 -6.84 31.89 -12.88
C LEU A 40 -5.36 31.50 -12.94
N ALA A 41 -4.98 30.61 -13.86
CA ALA A 41 -3.60 30.18 -14.04
C ALA A 41 -2.69 31.36 -14.43
N ASP A 42 -3.15 32.23 -15.33
CA ASP A 42 -2.44 33.46 -15.75
C ASP A 42 -2.29 34.45 -14.58
N ALA A 43 -3.37 34.65 -13.83
CA ALA A 43 -3.33 35.48 -12.64
C ALA A 43 -2.38 34.92 -11.57
N GLN A 44 -2.34 33.62 -11.37
CA GLN A 44 -1.43 32.95 -10.42
C GLN A 44 0.03 33.03 -10.87
N ALA A 45 0.29 32.97 -12.16
CA ALA A 45 1.64 33.14 -12.72
C ALA A 45 2.16 34.56 -12.59
N THR A 46 1.28 35.55 -12.56
CA THR A 46 1.64 36.98 -12.57
C THR A 46 1.62 37.60 -11.15
N TYR A 47 0.75 37.12 -10.29
CA TYR A 47 0.48 37.71 -8.96
C TYR A 47 0.58 36.67 -7.86
N GLY A 48 0.97 37.09 -6.67
CA GLY A 48 1.00 36.20 -5.49
C GLY A 48 -0.41 35.77 -5.05
N PRO A 49 -0.52 34.64 -4.31
CA PRO A 49 -1.81 34.00 -4.01
C PRO A 49 -2.79 34.86 -3.19
N ALA A 50 -2.30 35.84 -2.46
CA ALA A 50 -3.12 36.76 -1.67
C ALA A 50 -3.58 38.00 -2.47
N HIS A 51 -3.13 38.14 -3.71
CA HIS A 51 -3.47 39.32 -4.52
C HIS A 51 -4.95 39.31 -4.89
N TYR A 52 -5.60 40.48 -4.84
CA TYR A 52 -7.04 40.60 -5.06
C TYR A 52 -7.50 40.03 -6.42
N VAL A 53 -6.67 40.14 -7.47
CA VAL A 53 -6.94 39.60 -8.80
C VAL A 53 -7.03 38.06 -8.76
N VAL A 54 -6.12 37.40 -8.07
CA VAL A 54 -6.13 35.93 -7.91
C VAL A 54 -7.36 35.52 -7.11
N GLN A 55 -7.66 36.20 -6.01
CA GLN A 55 -8.83 35.93 -5.20
C GLN A 55 -10.17 36.18 -5.95
N ALA A 56 -10.19 37.14 -6.84
CA ALA A 56 -11.35 37.37 -7.72
C ALA A 56 -11.49 36.26 -8.78
N ALA A 57 -10.39 35.83 -9.38
CA ALA A 57 -10.37 34.72 -10.33
C ALA A 57 -10.80 33.38 -9.70
N ILE A 58 -10.33 33.05 -8.48
CA ILE A 58 -10.78 31.89 -7.72
C ILE A 58 -12.28 31.91 -7.45
N ARG A 59 -12.80 33.06 -7.03
CA ARG A 59 -14.26 33.21 -6.81
C ARG A 59 -15.04 32.98 -8.08
N ARG A 60 -14.54 33.53 -9.20
CA ARG A 60 -15.20 33.42 -10.50
C ARG A 60 -15.17 31.99 -11.03
N GLU A 61 -14.04 31.30 -10.91
CA GLU A 61 -13.93 29.87 -11.27
C GLU A 61 -14.95 29.04 -10.49
N LYS A 62 -14.98 29.19 -9.17
CA LYS A 62 -15.89 28.44 -8.29
C LYS A 62 -17.37 28.71 -8.57
N GLU A 63 -17.72 29.94 -8.94
CA GLU A 63 -19.08 30.29 -9.35
C GLU A 63 -19.49 29.53 -10.63
N ILE A 64 -18.60 29.51 -11.63
CA ILE A 64 -18.84 28.81 -12.89
C ILE A 64 -18.83 27.29 -12.71
N GLU A 65 -17.96 26.76 -11.84
CA GLU A 65 -17.92 25.34 -11.47
C GLU A 65 -19.26 24.86 -10.86
N ASN A 66 -19.83 25.63 -9.93
CA ASN A 66 -21.15 25.33 -9.38
C ASN A 66 -22.26 25.34 -10.44
N LEU A 67 -22.21 26.30 -11.40
CA LEU A 67 -23.13 26.33 -12.52
C LEU A 67 -22.96 25.13 -13.47
N TYR A 68 -21.72 24.67 -13.65
CA TYR A 68 -21.43 23.50 -14.45
C TYR A 68 -21.99 22.23 -13.81
N GLU A 69 -21.78 22.04 -12.51
CA GLU A 69 -22.33 20.88 -11.76
C GLU A 69 -23.88 20.88 -11.82
N GLU A 70 -24.52 22.03 -11.63
CA GLU A 70 -25.98 22.13 -11.71
C GLU A 70 -26.50 21.81 -13.13
N ALA A 71 -25.81 22.28 -14.16
CA ALA A 71 -26.17 21.99 -15.53
C ALA A 71 -25.94 20.50 -15.88
N LEU A 72 -24.86 19.91 -15.40
CA LEU A 72 -24.53 18.48 -15.57
C LEU A 72 -25.58 17.57 -14.91
N ASP A 73 -25.98 17.90 -13.69
CA ASP A 73 -27.03 17.17 -12.98
C ASP A 73 -28.38 17.23 -13.72
N LYS A 74 -28.73 18.39 -14.24
CA LYS A 74 -29.95 18.56 -15.07
C LYS A 74 -29.92 17.73 -16.34
N VAL A 75 -28.80 17.71 -17.08
CA VAL A 75 -28.63 16.90 -18.30
C VAL A 75 -28.68 15.42 -17.96
N THR A 76 -28.01 15.00 -16.90
CA THR A 76 -27.98 13.60 -16.44
C THR A 76 -29.37 13.09 -16.06
N ARG A 77 -30.14 13.89 -15.31
CA ARG A 77 -31.52 13.56 -14.94
C ARG A 77 -32.47 13.53 -16.16
N GLN A 78 -32.27 14.41 -17.13
CA GLN A 78 -33.06 14.38 -18.36
C GLN A 78 -32.75 13.16 -19.21
N ASN A 79 -31.48 12.81 -19.37
CA ASN A 79 -31.05 11.61 -20.10
C ASN A 79 -31.57 10.32 -19.44
N ALA A 80 -31.53 10.23 -18.11
CA ALA A 80 -32.11 9.09 -17.38
C ALA A 80 -33.62 8.96 -17.64
N LYS A 81 -34.38 10.08 -17.58
CA LYS A 81 -35.82 10.08 -17.87
C LYS A 81 -36.13 9.73 -19.34
N ALA A 82 -35.31 10.22 -20.28
CA ALA A 82 -35.44 9.86 -21.69
C ALA A 82 -35.20 8.38 -21.96
N ALA A 83 -34.17 7.80 -21.32
CA ALA A 83 -33.86 6.36 -21.40
C ALA A 83 -35.00 5.50 -20.82
N ASP A 84 -35.57 5.89 -19.67
CA ASP A 84 -36.71 5.19 -19.07
C ASP A 84 -37.96 5.27 -19.98
N LEU A 85 -38.23 6.44 -20.58
CA LEU A 85 -39.32 6.59 -21.54
C LEU A 85 -39.11 5.70 -22.75
N GLN A 86 -37.91 5.65 -23.31
CA GLN A 86 -37.57 4.79 -24.44
C GLN A 86 -37.74 3.31 -24.10
N ARG A 87 -37.32 2.90 -22.90
CA ARG A 87 -37.50 1.54 -22.38
C ARG A 87 -38.99 1.19 -22.22
N LEU A 88 -39.79 2.09 -21.70
CA LEU A 88 -41.23 1.88 -21.52
C LEU A 88 -41.97 1.83 -22.87
N THR A 89 -41.59 2.71 -23.81
CA THR A 89 -42.20 2.70 -25.17
C THR A 89 -41.83 1.43 -25.95
N SER A 90 -40.59 0.94 -25.85
CA SER A 90 -40.19 -0.34 -26.48
C SER A 90 -40.92 -1.52 -25.87
N LYS A 91 -41.05 -1.60 -24.54
CA LYS A 91 -41.86 -2.63 -23.88
C LYS A 91 -43.31 -2.59 -24.33
N LEU A 92 -43.90 -1.39 -24.41
CA LEU A 92 -45.29 -1.26 -24.85
C LEU A 92 -45.47 -1.67 -26.30
N ALA A 93 -44.49 -1.41 -27.18
CA ALA A 93 -44.51 -1.87 -28.56
C ALA A 93 -44.45 -3.40 -28.64
N THR A 94 -43.55 -4.03 -27.86
CA THR A 94 -43.44 -5.49 -27.81
C THR A 94 -44.72 -6.15 -27.28
N GLU A 95 -45.31 -5.61 -26.23
CA GLU A 95 -46.55 -6.08 -25.66
C GLU A 95 -47.73 -5.95 -26.65
N LYS A 96 -47.81 -4.87 -27.38
CA LYS A 96 -48.82 -4.68 -28.43
C LYS A 96 -48.67 -5.70 -29.56
N GLU A 97 -47.42 -5.91 -30.01
CA GLU A 97 -47.16 -6.94 -31.06
C GLU A 97 -47.52 -8.36 -30.58
N TYR A 98 -47.15 -8.67 -29.33
CA TYR A 98 -47.48 -9.96 -28.73
C TYR A 98 -49.00 -10.17 -28.62
N ARG A 99 -49.75 -9.15 -28.17
CA ARG A 99 -51.21 -9.19 -28.13
C ARG A 99 -51.85 -9.33 -29.53
N ALA A 100 -51.28 -8.62 -30.52
CA ALA A 100 -51.75 -8.74 -31.89
C ALA A 100 -51.58 -10.18 -32.45
N LYS A 101 -50.40 -10.81 -32.19
CA LYS A 101 -50.11 -12.18 -32.56
C LYS A 101 -51.03 -13.19 -31.87
N ILE A 102 -51.36 -12.94 -30.59
CA ILE A 102 -52.33 -13.82 -29.88
C ILE A 102 -53.74 -13.63 -30.45
N ALA A 103 -54.18 -12.40 -30.68
CA ALA A 103 -55.50 -12.12 -31.26
C ALA A 103 -55.64 -12.74 -32.63
N ASP A 104 -54.60 -12.67 -33.47
CA ASP A 104 -54.61 -13.31 -34.80
C ASP A 104 -54.66 -14.84 -34.69
N ARG A 105 -53.92 -15.46 -33.78
CA ARG A 105 -54.03 -16.88 -33.51
C ARG A 105 -55.40 -17.31 -32.98
N VAL A 106 -55.97 -16.54 -32.05
CA VAL A 106 -57.33 -16.81 -31.54
C VAL A 106 -58.32 -16.72 -32.68
N HIS A 107 -58.24 -15.71 -33.54
CA HIS A 107 -59.11 -15.58 -34.71
C HIS A 107 -58.92 -16.72 -35.71
N GLN A 108 -57.67 -17.18 -35.96
CA GLN A 108 -57.41 -18.36 -36.79
C GLN A 108 -58.03 -19.65 -36.19
N TYR A 109 -57.95 -19.82 -34.87
CA TYR A 109 -58.58 -20.92 -34.16
C TYR A 109 -60.13 -20.82 -34.22
N GLU A 110 -60.70 -19.61 -34.04
CA GLU A 110 -62.17 -19.41 -34.17
C GLU A 110 -62.66 -19.74 -35.57
N LEU A 111 -61.94 -19.32 -36.63
CA LEU A 111 -62.25 -19.68 -38.02
C LEU A 111 -62.05 -21.14 -38.25
N ALA A 112 -61.10 -21.85 -37.68
CA ALA A 112 -60.90 -23.28 -37.81
C ALA A 112 -61.93 -24.09 -37.05
N ILE A 113 -62.48 -23.56 -35.95
CA ILE A 113 -63.56 -24.25 -35.17
C ILE A 113 -64.90 -24.00 -35.76
N GLY A 114 -65.18 -22.86 -36.42
CA GLY A 114 -66.42 -22.53 -37.02
C GLY A 114 -66.81 -23.40 -38.24
N GLY A 115 -65.86 -24.20 -38.75
CA GLY A 115 -66.08 -25.05 -39.95
C GLY A 115 -66.06 -26.54 -39.71
N ARG A 116 -65.93 -27.10 -38.52
CA ARG A 116 -65.94 -28.56 -38.31
C ARG A 116 -66.72 -28.95 -37.07
N LYS A 117 -67.68 -29.85 -37.33
CA LYS A 117 -68.34 -30.67 -36.33
C LYS A 117 -67.37 -31.40 -35.44
N LEU A 118 -67.60 -31.22 -34.13
CA LEU A 118 -67.30 -32.16 -33.06
C LEU A 118 -66.13 -33.12 -33.32
N ILE A 119 -64.96 -32.61 -32.93
CA ILE A 119 -63.85 -33.51 -32.55
C ILE A 119 -64.22 -34.01 -31.16
N ASP A 120 -64.58 -35.32 -31.12
CA ASP A 120 -64.75 -36.02 -29.85
C ASP A 120 -63.35 -36.14 -29.22
N ILE A 121 -63.07 -35.29 -28.25
CA ILE A 121 -61.82 -35.33 -27.53
C ILE A 121 -62.06 -36.36 -26.41
N GLU A 122 -61.70 -37.58 -26.66
CA GLU A 122 -61.61 -38.60 -25.62
C GLU A 122 -60.34 -38.25 -24.79
N VAL A 123 -60.54 -37.97 -23.52
CA VAL A 123 -59.41 -37.73 -22.58
C VAL A 123 -58.79 -39.09 -22.29
N VAL A 124 -57.74 -39.44 -23.03
CA VAL A 124 -57.05 -40.74 -22.93
C VAL A 124 -56.33 -40.84 -21.58
N GLU A 125 -55.87 -39.73 -21.03
CA GLU A 125 -55.27 -39.70 -19.68
C GLU A 125 -55.76 -38.46 -18.93
N PRO A 126 -56.16 -38.57 -17.64
CA PRO A 126 -56.48 -37.44 -16.84
C PRO A 126 -55.20 -36.63 -16.60
N PRO A 127 -55.27 -35.28 -16.54
CA PRO A 127 -54.08 -34.47 -16.25
C PRO A 127 -53.55 -34.82 -14.86
N LEU A 128 -52.37 -35.43 -14.82
CA LEU A 128 -51.66 -35.68 -13.59
C LEU A 128 -51.02 -34.35 -13.13
N VAL A 129 -51.33 -33.99 -11.91
CA VAL A 129 -50.65 -32.86 -11.26
C VAL A 129 -49.19 -33.27 -11.04
N ALA A 130 -48.28 -32.56 -11.62
CA ALA A 130 -46.88 -32.85 -11.47
C ALA A 130 -46.47 -32.68 -10.00
N ASP A 131 -45.93 -33.73 -9.35
CA ASP A 131 -45.47 -33.75 -7.96
C ASP A 131 -44.31 -32.80 -7.70
N SER A 132 -43.69 -32.28 -8.75
CA SER A 132 -42.60 -31.31 -8.63
C SER A 132 -42.61 -30.30 -9.80
N PRO A 133 -42.25 -29.06 -9.54
CA PRO A 133 -42.19 -28.04 -10.60
C PRO A 133 -41.16 -28.42 -11.67
N SER A 134 -41.61 -28.48 -12.94
CA SER A 134 -40.78 -28.83 -14.09
C SER A 134 -39.73 -27.74 -14.41
N TYR A 135 -39.98 -26.49 -13.96
CA TYR A 135 -39.09 -25.34 -14.14
C TYR A 135 -39.26 -24.31 -13.00
N PRO A 136 -38.20 -23.63 -12.53
CA PRO A 136 -36.78 -23.82 -12.90
C PRO A 136 -36.18 -25.09 -12.23
N ARG A 137 -35.31 -25.78 -12.94
CA ARG A 137 -34.57 -26.93 -12.38
C ARG A 137 -33.49 -26.42 -11.43
N LYS A 138 -33.83 -26.21 -10.16
CA LYS A 138 -33.00 -25.61 -9.13
C LYS A 138 -31.56 -26.13 -9.11
N LYS A 139 -31.35 -27.45 -9.23
CA LYS A 139 -30.02 -28.08 -9.29
C LYS A 139 -29.19 -27.62 -10.51
N ARG A 140 -29.81 -27.47 -11.70
CA ARG A 140 -29.10 -26.99 -12.90
C ARG A 140 -28.76 -25.49 -12.79
N VAL A 141 -29.71 -24.69 -12.32
CA VAL A 141 -29.47 -23.24 -12.11
C VAL A 141 -28.34 -23.04 -11.11
N LEU A 142 -28.35 -23.80 -10.00
CA LEU A 142 -27.28 -23.74 -9.00
C LEU A 142 -25.92 -24.16 -9.58
N ALA A 143 -25.88 -25.25 -10.35
CA ALA A 143 -24.66 -25.72 -10.99
C ALA A 143 -24.08 -24.67 -11.96
N VAL A 144 -24.94 -24.09 -12.81
CA VAL A 144 -24.53 -23.02 -13.74
C VAL A 144 -24.03 -21.78 -12.98
N ALA A 145 -24.73 -21.39 -11.91
CA ALA A 145 -24.34 -20.24 -11.08
C ALA A 145 -22.97 -20.45 -10.42
N ILE A 146 -22.68 -21.67 -9.92
CA ILE A 146 -21.37 -22.00 -9.31
C ILE A 146 -20.27 -21.95 -10.38
N VAL A 147 -20.48 -22.53 -11.56
CA VAL A 147 -19.49 -22.54 -12.64
C VAL A 147 -19.23 -21.10 -13.12
N LEU A 148 -20.29 -20.33 -13.38
CA LEU A 148 -20.16 -18.95 -13.85
C LEU A 148 -19.50 -18.06 -12.78
N GLY A 149 -19.92 -18.21 -11.53
CA GLY A 149 -19.32 -17.50 -10.38
C GLY A 149 -17.84 -17.86 -10.21
N GLY A 150 -17.49 -19.14 -10.37
CA GLY A 150 -16.10 -19.61 -10.34
C GLY A 150 -15.25 -19.02 -11.48
N LEU A 151 -15.77 -19.00 -12.70
CA LEU A 151 -15.07 -18.41 -13.85
C LEU A 151 -14.87 -16.89 -13.69
N ILE A 152 -15.91 -16.17 -13.25
CA ILE A 152 -15.82 -14.74 -13.00
C ILE A 152 -14.84 -14.47 -11.85
N GLY A 153 -14.92 -15.23 -10.76
CA GLY A 153 -14.02 -15.12 -9.63
C GLY A 153 -12.55 -15.39 -10.00
N ALA A 154 -12.30 -16.44 -10.76
CA ALA A 154 -10.96 -16.74 -11.28
C ALA A 154 -10.46 -15.66 -12.24
N GLY A 155 -11.31 -15.15 -13.14
CA GLY A 155 -10.98 -14.05 -14.04
C GLY A 155 -10.61 -12.76 -13.28
N LEU A 156 -11.38 -12.40 -12.27
CA LEU A 156 -11.11 -11.24 -11.42
C LEU A 156 -9.83 -11.42 -10.58
N ALA A 157 -9.58 -12.63 -10.07
CA ALA A 157 -8.35 -12.94 -9.32
C ALA A 157 -7.11 -12.80 -10.22
N LEU A 158 -7.14 -13.34 -11.44
CA LEU A 158 -6.05 -13.20 -12.42
C LEU A 158 -5.83 -11.76 -12.85
N LEU A 159 -6.90 -10.99 -13.05
CA LEU A 159 -6.80 -9.56 -13.36
C LEU A 159 -6.17 -8.77 -12.20
N ARG A 160 -6.54 -9.10 -10.97
CA ARG A 160 -5.98 -8.47 -9.78
C ARG A 160 -4.50 -8.83 -9.59
N ASP A 161 -4.13 -10.09 -9.77
CA ASP A 161 -2.74 -10.56 -9.68
C ASP A 161 -1.86 -9.91 -10.76
N ARG A 162 -2.36 -9.83 -11.99
CA ARG A 162 -1.65 -9.18 -13.10
C ARG A 162 -1.47 -7.66 -12.92
N ASN A 163 -2.35 -7.04 -12.13
CA ASN A 163 -2.30 -5.59 -11.81
C ASN A 163 -1.60 -5.30 -10.48
N ASP A 164 -1.17 -6.36 -9.75
CA ASP A 164 -0.37 -6.20 -8.53
C ASP A 164 1.07 -5.87 -8.92
N GLY A 165 1.39 -4.58 -8.86
CA GLY A 165 2.73 -4.08 -9.14
C GLY A 165 3.70 -4.18 -7.97
N ARG A 166 3.34 -4.88 -6.89
CA ARG A 166 4.20 -5.04 -5.71
C ARG A 166 5.33 -6.02 -5.99
N MET A 167 6.41 -5.82 -5.29
CA MET A 167 7.57 -6.72 -5.35
C MET A 167 7.46 -7.77 -4.24
N HIS A 168 7.57 -9.04 -4.61
CA HIS A 168 7.30 -10.17 -3.72
C HIS A 168 8.55 -11.01 -3.38
N SER A 169 9.71 -10.69 -3.96
CA SER A 169 10.96 -11.39 -3.65
C SER A 169 12.16 -10.46 -3.67
N VAL A 170 13.25 -10.88 -3.04
CA VAL A 170 14.52 -10.13 -2.99
C VAL A 170 15.12 -10.01 -4.40
N GLU A 171 15.07 -11.08 -5.17
CA GLU A 171 15.60 -11.14 -6.54
C GLU A 171 14.84 -10.20 -7.46
N GLU A 172 13.54 -10.13 -7.30
CA GLU A 172 12.70 -9.19 -8.03
C GLU A 172 13.05 -7.75 -7.68
N ILE A 173 13.19 -7.44 -6.40
CA ILE A 173 13.59 -6.09 -5.93
C ILE A 173 14.95 -5.73 -6.51
N GLN A 174 15.92 -6.63 -6.43
CA GLN A 174 17.27 -6.41 -6.97
C GLN A 174 17.26 -6.17 -8.48
N THR A 175 16.48 -6.97 -9.22
CA THR A 175 16.38 -6.86 -10.67
C THR A 175 15.68 -5.57 -11.10
N VAL A 176 14.56 -5.25 -10.47
CA VAL A 176 13.74 -4.09 -10.82
C VAL A 176 14.41 -2.79 -10.38
N VAL A 177 14.84 -2.73 -9.14
CA VAL A 177 15.45 -1.50 -8.60
C VAL A 177 16.90 -1.36 -9.08
N GLY A 178 17.56 -2.46 -9.48
CA GLY A 178 18.93 -2.44 -10.01
C GLY A 178 19.97 -2.01 -8.96
N LEU A 179 19.69 -2.23 -7.68
CA LEU A 179 20.60 -1.93 -6.58
C LEU A 179 20.96 -3.22 -5.82
N PRO A 180 22.19 -3.34 -5.31
CA PRO A 180 22.54 -4.46 -4.46
C PRO A 180 21.69 -4.43 -3.17
N ILE A 181 21.25 -5.60 -2.70
CA ILE A 181 20.53 -5.71 -1.45
C ILE A 181 21.54 -5.81 -0.30
N LEU A 182 21.53 -4.80 0.57
CA LEU A 182 22.42 -4.73 1.74
C LEU A 182 21.98 -5.69 2.84
N GLY A 183 20.71 -6.00 2.90
CA GLY A 183 20.14 -6.98 3.81
C GLY A 183 18.62 -6.94 3.86
N VAL A 184 18.06 -7.95 4.52
CA VAL A 184 16.62 -8.14 4.66
C VAL A 184 16.28 -8.10 6.16
N VAL A 185 15.36 -7.24 6.52
CA VAL A 185 14.88 -7.08 7.90
C VAL A 185 13.53 -7.78 8.01
N PRO A 186 13.42 -8.82 8.84
CA PRO A 186 12.17 -9.54 9.03
C PRO A 186 11.10 -8.67 9.68
N ALA A 187 9.85 -9.03 9.44
CA ALA A 187 8.70 -8.34 10.01
C ALA A 187 8.72 -8.41 11.53
N MET A 188 8.60 -7.25 12.16
CA MET A 188 8.52 -7.14 13.60
C MET A 188 7.07 -7.27 14.06
N SER A 189 6.85 -7.95 15.20
CA SER A 189 5.51 -8.12 15.78
C SER A 189 4.76 -6.79 15.89
N GLY A 190 3.52 -6.74 15.39
CA GLY A 190 2.65 -5.55 15.45
C GLY A 190 2.32 -5.10 16.89
N ARG A 191 2.56 -5.95 17.89
CA ARG A 191 2.37 -5.62 19.31
C ARG A 191 3.49 -4.76 19.90
N ARG A 192 4.66 -4.65 19.23
CA ARG A 192 5.75 -3.78 19.69
C ARG A 192 5.41 -2.31 19.43
N THR A 193 5.73 -1.44 20.39
CA THR A 193 5.61 0.01 20.22
C THR A 193 6.56 0.53 19.11
N ALA A 194 6.31 1.73 18.58
CA ALA A 194 7.21 2.34 17.60
C ALA A 194 8.63 2.49 18.14
N VAL A 195 8.77 2.93 19.39
CA VAL A 195 10.05 3.03 20.11
C VAL A 195 10.76 1.67 20.17
N ALA A 196 10.06 0.62 20.61
CA ALA A 196 10.66 -0.71 20.70
C ALA A 196 11.13 -1.25 19.33
N ARG A 197 10.43 -0.93 18.24
CA ARG A 197 10.87 -1.28 16.89
C ARG A 197 12.08 -0.47 16.44
N ALA A 198 12.10 0.81 16.74
CA ALA A 198 13.22 1.69 16.37
C ALA A 198 14.51 1.40 17.15
N MET A 199 14.39 0.82 18.34
CA MET A 199 15.52 0.47 19.21
C MET A 199 15.74 -1.05 19.33
N THR A 200 15.26 -1.86 18.39
CA THR A 200 15.33 -3.33 18.51
C THR A 200 16.78 -3.83 18.67
N VAL A 201 17.73 -3.24 17.95
CA VAL A 201 19.17 -3.61 18.06
C VAL A 201 19.73 -3.38 19.46
N HIS A 202 19.23 -2.39 20.18
CA HIS A 202 19.65 -2.09 21.56
C HIS A 202 18.87 -2.92 22.59
N LEU A 203 17.53 -2.98 22.44
CA LEU A 203 16.64 -3.59 23.44
C LEU A 203 16.61 -5.13 23.35
N ASP A 204 16.85 -5.69 22.14
CA ASP A 204 16.80 -7.12 21.88
C ASP A 204 17.99 -7.55 20.99
N PRO A 205 19.23 -7.48 21.53
CA PRO A 205 20.44 -7.65 20.72
C PRO A 205 20.62 -9.05 20.13
N ARG A 206 19.88 -10.06 20.65
CA ARG A 206 19.93 -11.43 20.17
C ARG A 206 18.85 -11.76 19.14
N SER A 207 18.00 -10.82 18.83
CA SER A 207 16.94 -11.03 17.84
C SER A 207 17.49 -11.16 16.41
N VAL A 208 16.75 -11.88 15.57
CA VAL A 208 17.04 -11.99 14.13
C VAL A 208 17.06 -10.60 13.48
N VAL A 209 16.22 -9.67 13.94
CA VAL A 209 16.21 -8.29 13.48
C VAL A 209 17.52 -7.59 13.79
N ALA A 210 18.03 -7.73 15.01
CA ALA A 210 19.32 -7.14 15.38
C ALA A 210 20.46 -7.70 14.51
N GLU A 211 20.45 -9.00 14.24
CA GLU A 211 21.45 -9.62 13.38
C GLU A 211 21.34 -9.15 11.91
N SER A 212 20.13 -8.95 11.42
CA SER A 212 19.93 -8.35 10.10
C SER A 212 20.57 -6.96 10.00
N TYR A 213 20.42 -6.11 11.02
CA TYR A 213 21.08 -4.81 11.02
C TYR A 213 22.61 -4.87 11.17
N ARG A 214 23.17 -5.89 11.84
CA ARG A 214 24.62 -6.14 11.86
C ARG A 214 25.12 -6.54 10.47
N THR A 215 24.37 -7.37 9.77
CA THR A 215 24.64 -7.75 8.37
C THR A 215 24.60 -6.51 7.46
N ILE A 216 23.55 -5.69 7.59
CA ILE A 216 23.40 -4.44 6.82
C ILE A 216 24.57 -3.50 7.11
N ARG A 217 24.92 -3.28 8.38
CA ARG A 217 26.09 -2.49 8.78
C ARG A 217 27.38 -2.97 8.09
N THR A 218 27.58 -4.28 8.06
CA THR A 218 28.75 -4.88 7.40
C THR A 218 28.73 -4.61 5.90
N ALA A 219 27.56 -4.78 5.25
CA ALA A 219 27.38 -4.49 3.84
C ALA A 219 27.60 -2.99 3.53
N VAL A 220 27.13 -2.09 4.38
CA VAL A 220 27.37 -0.63 4.27
C VAL A 220 28.86 -0.34 4.38
N TYR A 221 29.55 -0.91 5.36
CA TYR A 221 30.99 -0.71 5.55
C TYR A 221 31.79 -1.09 4.29
N PHE A 222 31.52 -2.24 3.70
CA PHE A 222 32.20 -2.66 2.47
C PHE A 222 31.72 -1.89 1.23
N GLY A 223 30.43 -1.56 1.14
CA GLY A 223 29.86 -0.77 0.04
C GLY A 223 30.38 0.67 0.00
N THR A 224 30.88 1.19 1.11
CA THR A 224 31.46 2.54 1.21
C THR A 224 33.00 2.55 1.21
N ASN A 225 33.66 1.48 0.77
CA ASN A 225 35.13 1.32 0.80
C ASN A 225 35.74 1.61 2.19
N GLY A 226 35.13 1.07 3.22
CA GLY A 226 35.53 1.29 4.60
C GLY A 226 35.00 2.63 5.14
N SER A 227 35.72 3.29 6.02
CA SER A 227 35.28 4.51 6.71
C SER A 227 35.33 5.81 5.85
N ARG A 228 35.37 5.71 4.52
CA ARG A 228 35.46 6.92 3.66
C ARG A 228 34.14 7.69 3.60
N ALA A 229 33.00 6.99 3.59
CA ALA A 229 31.70 7.65 3.63
C ALA A 229 31.33 7.98 5.07
N LYS A 230 31.29 9.27 5.40
CA LYS A 230 30.90 9.76 6.72
C LYS A 230 29.41 10.03 6.80
N THR A 231 28.80 10.49 5.72
CA THR A 231 27.39 10.90 5.65
C THR A 231 26.57 9.85 4.89
N LEU A 232 25.59 9.26 5.58
CA LEU A 232 24.75 8.19 5.06
C LEU A 232 23.28 8.64 5.03
N LEU A 233 22.70 8.77 3.85
CA LEU A 233 21.28 9.05 3.71
C LEU A 233 20.46 7.76 3.74
N ILE A 234 19.45 7.72 4.59
CA ILE A 234 18.43 6.68 4.60
C ILE A 234 17.09 7.28 4.14
N SER A 235 16.57 6.79 3.03
CA SER A 235 15.30 7.22 2.48
C SER A 235 14.46 6.04 1.98
N SER A 236 13.24 6.30 1.54
CA SER A 236 12.35 5.29 0.98
C SER A 236 11.51 5.87 -0.16
N PRO A 237 10.95 5.04 -1.06
CA PRO A 237 10.02 5.51 -2.08
C PRO A 237 8.79 6.17 -1.49
N GLU A 238 8.15 5.52 -0.50
CA GLU A 238 6.84 5.87 0.03
C GLU A 238 6.85 6.04 1.56
N PRO A 239 5.87 6.76 2.12
CA PRO A 239 5.69 6.81 3.56
C PRO A 239 5.35 5.43 4.15
N GLY A 240 5.98 5.10 5.28
CA GLY A 240 5.71 3.85 5.98
C GLY A 240 6.47 2.63 5.46
N ASP A 241 7.50 2.81 4.63
CA ASP A 241 8.39 1.72 4.19
C ASP A 241 9.44 1.35 5.24
N GLY A 242 9.59 2.17 6.30
CA GLY A 242 10.42 1.86 7.46
C GLY A 242 11.76 2.57 7.50
N LYS A 243 11.97 3.62 6.70
CA LYS A 243 13.19 4.43 6.67
C LYS A 243 13.68 4.87 8.06
N THR A 244 12.79 5.48 8.84
CA THR A 244 13.07 6.00 10.18
C THR A 244 13.48 4.90 11.17
N THR A 245 12.77 3.75 11.15
CA THR A 245 13.12 2.59 11.96
C THR A 245 14.46 2.00 11.52
N SER A 246 14.73 1.95 10.22
CA SER A 246 15.99 1.45 9.69
C SER A 246 17.14 2.39 10.02
N ALA A 247 16.94 3.71 9.95
CA ALA A 247 17.94 4.70 10.32
C ALA A 247 18.35 4.56 11.78
N SER A 248 17.38 4.47 12.71
CA SER A 248 17.68 4.30 14.14
C SER A 248 18.45 3.00 14.42
N ASN A 249 17.95 1.86 13.94
CA ASN A 249 18.58 0.56 14.21
C ASN A 249 19.95 0.43 13.54
N LEU A 250 20.15 0.99 12.35
CA LEU A 250 21.46 1.00 11.69
C LEU A 250 22.46 1.91 12.45
N ALA A 251 22.01 3.09 12.90
CA ALA A 251 22.82 3.99 13.72
C ALA A 251 23.27 3.30 15.02
N ILE A 252 22.35 2.61 15.70
CA ILE A 252 22.65 1.83 16.90
C ILE A 252 23.65 0.71 16.57
N ALA A 253 23.44 -0.03 15.48
CA ALA A 253 24.33 -1.12 15.08
C ALA A 253 25.75 -0.63 14.75
N ILE A 254 25.90 0.58 14.20
CA ILE A 254 27.21 1.20 13.95
C ILE A 254 27.84 1.67 15.27
N ALA A 255 27.09 2.37 16.13
CA ALA A 255 27.58 2.84 17.42
C ALA A 255 28.11 1.70 18.32
N GLN A 256 27.44 0.54 18.31
CA GLN A 256 27.89 -0.68 19.03
C GLN A 256 29.28 -1.21 18.61
N THR A 257 29.85 -0.70 17.51
CA THR A 257 31.25 -1.02 17.14
C THR A 257 32.28 -0.07 17.75
N GLY A 258 31.87 0.81 18.66
CA GLY A 258 32.74 1.83 19.27
C GLY A 258 32.97 3.05 18.39
N ARG A 259 32.19 3.26 17.33
CA ARG A 259 32.23 4.45 16.49
C ARG A 259 31.34 5.55 17.08
N SER A 260 31.77 6.81 16.90
CA SER A 260 30.94 7.95 17.22
C SER A 260 29.93 8.22 16.10
N VAL A 261 28.65 8.13 16.40
CA VAL A 261 27.56 8.22 15.43
C VAL A 261 26.62 9.36 15.78
N LEU A 262 26.26 10.17 14.81
CA LEU A 262 25.17 11.14 14.90
C LEU A 262 24.00 10.68 14.04
N LEU A 263 22.83 10.52 14.64
CA LEU A 263 21.58 10.37 13.92
C LEU A 263 20.92 11.75 13.76
N LEU A 264 20.71 12.17 12.53
CA LEU A 264 20.16 13.48 12.19
C LEU A 264 18.75 13.30 11.60
N ASP A 265 17.74 13.86 12.27
CA ASP A 265 16.35 13.87 11.77
C ASP A 265 16.16 15.03 10.79
N ALA A 266 16.29 14.73 9.50
CA ALA A 266 16.07 15.66 8.39
C ALA A 266 14.67 15.54 7.77
N ASP A 267 13.77 14.74 8.36
CA ASP A 267 12.37 14.68 7.96
C ASP A 267 11.57 15.83 8.58
N PHE A 268 11.76 17.04 8.08
CA PHE A 268 11.01 18.22 8.51
C PHE A 268 9.50 18.15 8.26
N ARG A 269 9.04 17.12 7.54
CA ARG A 269 7.62 16.94 7.24
C ARG A 269 6.90 16.12 8.30
N LYS A 270 7.57 15.07 8.79
CA LYS A 270 7.04 14.17 9.81
C LYS A 270 8.16 13.67 10.72
N PRO A 271 8.79 14.56 11.51
CA PRO A 271 9.87 14.16 12.39
C PRO A 271 9.38 13.18 13.45
N THR A 272 10.15 12.11 13.65
CA THR A 272 9.76 11.04 14.59
C THR A 272 10.94 10.46 15.36
N GLN A 273 12.18 10.79 15.02
CA GLN A 273 13.36 10.25 15.69
C GLN A 273 13.43 10.64 17.17
N HIS A 274 13.02 11.86 17.52
CA HIS A 274 12.95 12.32 18.91
C HIS A 274 12.05 11.41 19.79
N LYS A 275 10.93 10.92 19.24
CA LYS A 275 10.03 9.96 19.95
C LYS A 275 10.64 8.58 20.04
N ASN A 276 11.37 8.17 19.00
CA ASN A 276 11.98 6.84 18.94
C ASN A 276 13.15 6.68 19.91
N LEU A 277 13.87 7.75 20.18
CA LEU A 277 15.05 7.75 21.07
C LEU A 277 14.81 8.47 22.39
N ASP A 278 13.55 8.83 22.69
CA ASP A 278 13.11 9.47 23.93
C ASP A 278 13.89 10.75 24.25
N VAL A 279 14.00 11.65 23.28
CA VAL A 279 14.66 12.96 23.42
C VAL A 279 13.70 14.09 23.14
N LYS A 280 14.05 15.31 23.57
CA LYS A 280 13.23 16.51 23.37
C LYS A 280 13.39 17.04 21.94
N ASP A 281 12.29 17.53 21.34
CA ASP A 281 12.27 18.14 20.01
C ASP A 281 12.04 19.67 20.04
N SER A 282 12.25 20.30 21.19
CA SER A 282 12.08 21.73 21.34
C SER A 282 13.22 22.55 20.68
N VAL A 283 14.37 21.93 20.56
CA VAL A 283 15.59 22.49 19.93
C VAL A 283 16.14 21.36 19.01
N GLY A 284 16.54 21.72 17.80
CA GLY A 284 17.11 20.77 16.86
C GLY A 284 17.69 21.43 15.61
N LEU A 285 17.83 20.68 14.54
CA LEU A 285 18.43 21.07 13.27
C LEU A 285 17.88 22.40 12.75
N SER A 286 16.57 22.57 12.75
CA SER A 286 15.93 23.80 12.29
C SER A 286 16.26 25.00 13.13
N SER A 287 16.46 24.82 14.44
CA SER A 287 16.81 25.90 15.36
C SER A 287 18.25 26.37 15.13
N VAL A 288 19.15 25.43 14.86
CA VAL A 288 20.57 25.71 14.56
C VAL A 288 20.69 26.45 13.23
N LEU A 289 20.03 25.93 12.17
CA LEU A 289 20.08 26.56 10.85
C LEU A 289 19.42 27.94 10.80
N ALA A 290 18.48 28.20 11.70
CA ALA A 290 17.89 29.52 11.86
C ALA A 290 18.75 30.47 12.74
N GLY A 291 19.90 30.03 13.22
CA GLY A 291 20.78 30.81 14.10
C GLY A 291 20.21 31.14 15.49
N ARG A 292 19.15 30.38 15.90
CA ARG A 292 18.45 30.61 17.18
C ARG A 292 19.09 29.85 18.34
N GLU A 293 19.80 28.78 18.04
CA GLU A 293 20.43 27.91 19.03
C GLU A 293 21.78 27.42 18.55
N THR A 294 22.65 27.05 19.48
CA THR A 294 23.96 26.49 19.18
C THR A 294 23.85 24.98 18.88
N LEU A 295 24.78 24.46 18.11
CA LEU A 295 24.85 23.04 17.77
C LEU A 295 24.99 22.14 19.01
N GLU A 296 25.80 22.61 20.00
CA GLU A 296 26.06 21.88 21.25
C GLU A 296 24.78 21.69 22.09
N ARG A 297 23.84 22.64 22.03
CA ARG A 297 22.55 22.55 22.73
C ARG A 297 21.53 21.72 21.97
N ALA A 298 21.65 21.70 20.66
CA ALA A 298 20.74 20.97 19.79
C ALA A 298 21.03 19.45 19.73
N ILE A 299 22.31 19.08 19.78
CA ILE A 299 22.71 17.66 19.86
C ILE A 299 22.42 17.14 21.25
N GLN A 300 21.73 15.98 21.28
CA GLN A 300 21.35 15.30 22.51
C GLN A 300 21.97 13.91 22.56
N ARG A 301 22.41 13.48 23.74
CA ARG A 301 22.85 12.11 23.98
C ARG A 301 21.62 11.19 24.02
N THR A 302 21.76 10.04 23.43
CA THR A 302 20.74 8.99 23.53
C THR A 302 21.05 8.02 24.68
N GLY A 303 20.14 7.11 24.99
CA GLY A 303 20.42 6.01 25.93
C GLY A 303 21.39 4.94 25.38
N VAL A 304 21.91 5.13 24.17
CA VAL A 304 22.84 4.20 23.49
C VAL A 304 24.23 4.81 23.47
N GLU A 305 25.19 4.10 24.01
CA GLU A 305 26.60 4.55 24.01
C GLU A 305 27.13 4.74 22.59
N GLY A 306 27.81 5.83 22.33
CA GLY A 306 28.37 6.20 21.02
C GLY A 306 27.37 6.76 20.03
N LEU A 307 26.09 6.88 20.40
CA LEU A 307 25.04 7.44 19.54
C LEU A 307 24.47 8.75 20.11
N ASP A 308 24.69 9.82 19.39
CA ASP A 308 24.04 11.11 19.62
C ASP A 308 22.93 11.33 18.59
N ILE A 309 22.00 12.24 18.89
CA ILE A 309 20.93 12.63 17.97
C ILE A 309 20.88 14.15 17.82
N LEU A 310 20.70 14.60 16.60
CA LEU A 310 20.25 15.95 16.28
C LEU A 310 18.79 15.87 15.81
N PRO A 311 17.81 16.13 16.70
CA PRO A 311 16.40 16.08 16.32
C PRO A 311 16.05 17.19 15.33
N CYS A 312 14.91 17.09 14.70
CA CYS A 312 14.41 18.07 13.74
C CYS A 312 14.29 19.49 14.36
N GLY A 313 13.77 19.58 15.58
CA GLY A 313 13.34 20.82 16.18
C GLY A 313 12.02 21.33 15.61
N PRO A 314 11.63 22.59 15.87
CA PRO A 314 10.42 23.18 15.33
C PRO A 314 10.36 23.10 13.81
N ILE A 315 9.25 22.66 13.25
CA ILE A 315 9.08 22.48 11.80
C ILE A 315 9.21 23.84 11.11
N PRO A 316 10.16 24.01 10.17
CA PRO A 316 10.36 25.27 9.46
C PRO A 316 9.31 25.47 8.35
N ALA A 317 9.08 26.72 7.94
CA ALA A 317 8.15 27.05 6.86
C ALA A 317 8.65 26.52 5.49
N ASN A 318 9.96 26.57 5.25
CA ASN A 318 10.59 26.26 3.96
C ASN A 318 11.66 25.16 4.12
N PRO A 319 11.25 23.88 4.32
CA PRO A 319 12.19 22.78 4.57
C PRO A 319 13.25 22.59 3.47
N SER A 320 12.84 22.58 2.21
CA SER A 320 13.73 22.31 1.08
C SER A 320 14.77 23.43 0.88
N GLU A 321 14.39 24.68 1.13
CA GLU A 321 15.31 25.83 1.02
C GLU A 321 16.41 25.75 2.11
N ILE A 322 16.01 25.39 3.32
CA ILE A 322 16.94 25.24 4.45
C ILE A 322 17.94 24.10 4.19
N LEU A 323 17.48 22.97 3.68
CA LEU A 323 18.36 21.84 3.34
C LEU A 323 19.29 22.14 2.16
N ASN A 324 18.93 23.09 1.29
CA ASN A 324 19.75 23.52 0.15
C ASN A 324 20.58 24.77 0.46
N SER A 325 20.62 25.22 1.72
CA SER A 325 21.36 26.40 2.13
C SER A 325 22.85 26.10 2.29
N ARG A 326 23.65 27.14 2.20
CA ARG A 326 25.10 27.06 2.46
C ARG A 326 25.38 26.70 3.92
N GLU A 327 24.60 27.26 4.84
CA GLU A 327 24.68 27.01 6.27
C GLU A 327 24.49 25.53 6.61
N PHE A 328 23.59 24.83 5.88
CA PHE A 328 23.42 23.39 6.03
C PHE A 328 24.68 22.64 5.60
N GLY A 329 25.29 22.98 4.46
CA GLY A 329 26.55 22.38 4.01
C GLY A 329 27.67 22.57 5.02
N GLU A 330 27.90 23.81 5.51
CA GLU A 330 28.92 24.15 6.53
C GLU A 330 28.67 23.40 7.85
N LEU A 331 27.39 23.20 8.23
CA LEU A 331 27.02 22.41 9.40
C LEU A 331 27.44 20.94 9.21
N ILE A 332 27.13 20.34 8.07
CA ILE A 332 27.49 18.94 7.78
C ILE A 332 29.00 18.75 7.80
N ASP A 333 29.77 19.66 7.20
CA ASP A 333 31.21 19.59 7.20
C ASP A 333 31.76 19.66 8.64
N SER A 334 31.19 20.53 9.49
CA SER A 334 31.60 20.65 10.91
C SER A 334 31.26 19.36 11.69
N LEU A 335 30.12 18.75 11.45
CA LEU A 335 29.70 17.50 12.07
C LEU A 335 30.58 16.33 11.60
N ALA A 336 30.94 16.29 10.32
CA ALA A 336 31.82 15.26 9.75
C ALA A 336 33.25 15.29 10.34
N MET A 337 33.67 16.40 10.96
CA MET A 337 34.93 16.46 11.74
C MET A 337 34.79 15.88 13.15
N ARG A 338 33.54 15.79 13.68
CA ARG A 338 33.27 15.40 15.08
C ARG A 338 32.83 13.94 15.20
N TYR A 339 32.16 13.40 14.18
CA TYR A 339 31.60 12.06 14.16
C TYR A 339 32.28 11.20 13.11
N ASP A 340 32.36 9.90 13.40
CA ASP A 340 32.80 8.89 12.43
C ASP A 340 31.76 8.70 11.35
N HIS A 341 30.45 8.68 11.75
CA HIS A 341 29.32 8.54 10.84
C HIS A 341 28.17 9.47 11.23
N ILE A 342 27.51 10.02 10.21
CA ILE A 342 26.30 10.83 10.33
C ILE A 342 25.23 10.15 9.50
N LEU A 343 24.16 9.69 10.12
CA LEU A 343 23.02 9.07 9.44
C LEU A 343 21.88 10.06 9.34
N PHE A 344 21.41 10.29 8.13
CA PHE A 344 20.28 11.17 7.83
C PHE A 344 19.00 10.37 7.67
N ASP A 345 18.01 10.59 8.53
CA ASP A 345 16.65 10.18 8.30
C ASP A 345 15.93 11.24 7.48
N SER A 346 15.46 10.92 6.30
CA SER A 346 14.86 11.86 5.35
C SER A 346 13.39 11.56 5.09
N PRO A 347 12.61 12.49 4.54
CA PRO A 347 11.28 12.17 4.02
C PRO A 347 11.35 11.23 2.80
N PRO A 348 10.21 10.62 2.37
CA PRO A 348 10.17 9.75 1.21
C PRO A 348 10.50 10.49 -0.10
N VAL A 349 11.30 9.84 -0.98
CA VAL A 349 11.82 10.42 -2.24
C VAL A 349 10.71 10.84 -3.21
N ASN A 350 9.65 10.02 -3.31
CA ASN A 350 8.57 10.28 -4.27
C ASN A 350 7.59 11.35 -3.78
N ALA A 351 7.60 11.66 -2.48
CA ALA A 351 6.67 12.62 -1.90
C ALA A 351 7.16 14.07 -1.99
N VAL A 352 8.47 14.29 -1.78
CA VAL A 352 9.06 15.64 -1.69
C VAL A 352 10.50 15.66 -2.21
N THR A 353 11.00 16.85 -2.51
CA THR A 353 12.36 17.06 -3.05
C THR A 353 13.46 16.97 -1.98
N ASP A 354 13.12 17.08 -0.72
CA ASP A 354 14.06 17.15 0.42
C ASP A 354 15.05 15.98 0.43
N ALA A 355 14.54 14.75 0.21
CA ALA A 355 15.40 13.56 0.12
C ALA A 355 16.40 13.59 -1.06
N ARG A 356 16.03 14.25 -2.17
CA ARG A 356 16.92 14.39 -3.33
C ARG A 356 18.02 15.40 -3.05
N ILE A 357 17.71 16.49 -2.36
CA ILE A 357 18.70 17.49 -1.92
C ILE A 357 19.71 16.81 -1.00
N LEU A 358 19.24 16.06 0.00
CA LEU A 358 20.09 15.30 0.91
C LEU A 358 20.94 14.26 0.17
N GLY A 359 20.36 13.59 -0.85
CA GLY A 359 21.06 12.60 -1.68
C GLY A 359 22.24 13.19 -2.46
N ALA A 360 22.13 14.44 -2.87
CA ALA A 360 23.22 15.15 -3.56
C ALA A 360 24.36 15.57 -2.60
N VAL A 361 24.09 15.70 -1.32
CA VAL A 361 25.05 16.17 -0.30
C VAL A 361 25.74 15.00 0.43
N CYS A 362 25.03 13.89 0.61
CA CYS A 362 25.55 12.75 1.38
C CYS A 362 26.53 11.90 0.56
N ASP A 363 27.56 11.33 1.23
CA ASP A 363 28.55 10.45 0.63
C ASP A 363 27.94 9.15 0.09
N ALA A 364 26.91 8.63 0.75
CA ALA A 364 26.24 7.42 0.34
C ALA A 364 24.74 7.45 0.67
N THR A 365 23.94 6.77 -0.16
CA THR A 365 22.49 6.71 -0.03
C THR A 365 22.01 5.27 -0.01
N ILE A 366 21.11 4.97 0.92
CA ILE A 366 20.46 3.67 1.12
C ILE A 366 18.97 3.85 0.88
N LEU A 367 18.40 3.01 0.04
CA LEU A 367 16.97 3.00 -0.24
C LEU A 367 16.27 1.90 0.57
N VAL A 368 15.30 2.25 1.40
CA VAL A 368 14.52 1.29 2.19
C VAL A 368 13.23 0.97 1.44
N LEU A 369 13.04 -0.29 1.11
CA LEU A 369 11.87 -0.82 0.41
C LEU A 369 11.11 -1.75 1.35
N ARG A 370 9.79 -1.66 1.35
CA ARG A 370 8.97 -2.54 2.18
C ARG A 370 8.52 -3.75 1.38
N ALA A 371 8.83 -4.94 1.88
CA ALA A 371 8.39 -6.20 1.31
C ALA A 371 6.85 -6.23 1.15
N ASP A 372 6.36 -6.84 0.08
CA ASP A 372 4.92 -6.99 -0.25
C ASP A 372 4.11 -5.67 -0.31
N LYS A 373 4.78 -4.50 -0.22
CA LYS A 373 4.11 -3.19 -0.28
C LYS A 373 4.69 -2.28 -1.34
N SER A 374 6.02 -2.12 -1.38
CA SER A 374 6.67 -1.25 -2.36
C SER A 374 6.43 -1.78 -3.77
N THR A 375 5.97 -0.91 -4.66
CA THR A 375 5.71 -1.29 -6.05
C THR A 375 6.97 -1.12 -6.91
N ARG A 376 7.05 -1.89 -8.01
CA ARG A 376 8.12 -1.77 -9.02
C ARG A 376 8.28 -0.32 -9.47
N LYS A 377 7.18 0.30 -9.88
CA LYS A 377 7.16 1.68 -10.38
C LYS A 377 7.64 2.69 -9.33
N SER A 378 7.23 2.53 -8.07
CA SER A 378 7.61 3.43 -6.99
C SER A 378 9.11 3.31 -6.65
N GLY A 379 9.63 2.08 -6.61
CA GLY A 379 11.06 1.80 -6.37
C GLY A 379 11.96 2.35 -7.48
N GLU A 380 11.63 2.07 -8.75
CA GLU A 380 12.36 2.61 -9.91
C GLU A 380 12.34 4.14 -9.95
N HIS A 381 11.18 4.75 -9.71
CA HIS A 381 11.04 6.20 -9.71
C HIS A 381 11.92 6.84 -8.62
N ALA A 382 11.91 6.30 -7.40
CA ALA A 382 12.74 6.81 -6.31
C ALA A 382 14.24 6.68 -6.61
N ARG A 383 14.69 5.50 -7.12
CA ARG A 383 16.07 5.32 -7.55
C ARG A 383 16.46 6.34 -8.62
N ASN A 384 15.67 6.45 -9.69
CA ASN A 384 15.98 7.35 -10.80
C ASN A 384 16.02 8.81 -10.35
N ALA A 385 15.13 9.20 -9.44
CA ALA A 385 15.07 10.54 -8.89
C ALA A 385 16.32 10.88 -8.03
N LEU A 386 16.85 9.92 -7.28
CA LEU A 386 18.09 10.07 -6.53
C LEU A 386 19.32 10.07 -7.45
N MET A 387 19.36 9.17 -8.41
CA MET A 387 20.47 9.13 -9.39
C MET A 387 20.53 10.40 -10.25
N ALA A 388 19.40 10.99 -10.58
CA ALA A 388 19.32 12.23 -11.37
C ALA A 388 19.97 13.43 -10.68
N VAL A 389 20.07 13.41 -9.36
CA VAL A 389 20.78 14.45 -8.57
C VAL A 389 22.21 14.05 -8.19
N GLY A 390 22.70 12.93 -8.74
CA GLY A 390 24.07 12.46 -8.48
C GLY A 390 24.23 11.71 -7.16
N ALA A 391 23.16 11.29 -6.49
CA ALA A 391 23.26 10.53 -5.26
C ALA A 391 24.00 9.21 -5.44
N HIS A 392 24.98 8.95 -4.59
CA HIS A 392 25.76 7.71 -4.61
C HIS A 392 24.97 6.58 -3.91
N MET A 393 24.23 5.82 -4.70
CA MET A 393 23.41 4.70 -4.22
C MET A 393 24.29 3.48 -3.92
N ILE A 394 24.43 3.09 -2.67
CA ILE A 394 25.22 1.91 -2.26
C ILE A 394 24.40 0.63 -2.19
N GLY A 395 23.07 0.73 -2.11
CA GLY A 395 22.19 -0.41 -2.11
C GLY A 395 20.82 -0.15 -1.52
N ALA A 396 20.06 -1.23 -1.36
CA ALA A 396 18.73 -1.20 -0.76
C ALA A 396 18.61 -2.13 0.45
N ILE A 397 17.75 -1.74 1.39
CA ILE A 397 17.31 -2.56 2.53
C ILE A 397 15.88 -3.01 2.23
N VAL A 398 15.63 -4.31 2.34
CA VAL A 398 14.28 -4.89 2.27
C VAL A 398 13.74 -5.01 3.68
N ASN A 399 12.74 -4.22 4.01
CA ASN A 399 12.15 -4.14 5.34
C ASN A 399 10.79 -4.85 5.42
N ASP A 400 10.41 -5.32 6.61
CA ASP A 400 9.13 -5.96 6.91
C ASP A 400 8.90 -7.26 6.10
N ALA A 401 9.97 -8.04 5.89
CA ALA A 401 9.92 -9.28 5.15
C ALA A 401 9.25 -10.38 5.98
N HIS A 402 8.23 -11.04 5.41
CA HIS A 402 7.52 -12.14 6.06
C HIS A 402 8.14 -13.48 5.67
N ASN A 403 8.34 -14.34 6.66
CA ASN A 403 8.90 -15.69 6.43
C ASN A 403 8.03 -16.49 5.44
N GLY A 404 8.68 -17.16 4.48
CA GLY A 404 8.02 -18.06 3.53
C GLY A 404 7.61 -17.46 2.17
N LYS A 405 8.02 -16.22 1.84
CA LYS A 405 7.68 -15.56 0.57
C LYS A 405 8.92 -15.09 -0.20
N GLY A 406 9.86 -15.99 -0.53
CA GLY A 406 11.02 -15.61 -1.36
C GLY A 406 12.06 -14.72 -0.66
N TYR A 407 11.98 -14.57 0.66
CA TYR A 407 12.92 -13.77 1.46
C TYR A 407 13.88 -14.64 2.30
N GLU A 408 13.88 -15.95 2.11
CA GLU A 408 14.63 -16.92 2.94
C GLU A 408 16.14 -16.95 2.67
N VAL A 409 16.59 -16.43 1.54
CA VAL A 409 17.96 -16.66 1.04
C VAL A 409 19.03 -15.81 1.74
N TYR A 410 18.66 -14.70 2.39
CA TYR A 410 19.62 -13.73 2.92
C TYR A 410 19.92 -13.80 4.43
N GLY A 411 19.62 -14.89 5.13
CA GLY A 411 19.98 -15.00 6.55
C GLY A 411 19.28 -16.09 7.35
N GLY A 412 18.31 -16.79 6.75
CA GLY A 412 17.46 -17.73 7.50
C GLY A 412 17.99 -19.14 7.68
N SER A 413 19.04 -19.55 6.99
CA SER A 413 19.51 -20.94 7.02
C SER A 413 20.42 -21.28 8.20
N TYR A 414 20.96 -20.28 8.91
CA TYR A 414 21.85 -20.50 10.07
C TYR A 414 21.17 -20.36 11.43
N TYR A 415 19.99 -19.75 11.49
CA TYR A 415 19.19 -19.61 12.71
C TYR A 415 17.83 -20.30 12.53
N GLY A 416 17.87 -21.61 12.28
CA GLY A 416 16.70 -22.47 12.46
C GLY A 416 16.22 -22.35 13.90
N ASN A 417 14.91 -22.13 14.03
CA ASN A 417 14.09 -21.99 15.23
C ASN A 417 14.81 -22.40 16.53
N PRO A 418 15.15 -21.50 17.47
CA PRO A 418 15.83 -21.88 18.72
C PRO A 418 15.09 -22.96 19.50
N ASP A 419 13.75 -23.08 19.33
CA ASP A 419 12.93 -24.14 19.93
C ASP A 419 13.18 -25.54 19.32
N ARG A 420 13.78 -25.64 18.11
CA ARG A 420 14.15 -26.92 17.51
C ARG A 420 15.59 -27.33 17.84
N ALA A 421 16.48 -26.41 18.14
CA ALA A 421 17.84 -26.74 18.55
C ALA A 421 17.88 -27.37 19.98
N TYR A 422 16.98 -26.90 20.88
CA TYR A 422 16.87 -27.46 22.22
C TYR A 422 16.15 -28.80 22.27
N SER A 423 15.27 -29.12 21.31
CA SER A 423 14.60 -30.42 21.26
C SER A 423 15.45 -31.52 20.61
N ALA A 424 16.45 -31.17 19.79
CA ALA A 424 17.38 -32.15 19.20
C ALA A 424 18.45 -32.59 20.19
N ASP A 425 18.89 -31.70 21.09
CA ASP A 425 19.92 -32.05 22.09
C ASP A 425 19.37 -32.91 23.25
N THR A 426 18.07 -32.70 23.59
CA THR A 426 17.37 -33.52 24.59
C THR A 426 17.07 -34.94 24.09
N SER A 427 16.97 -35.15 22.78
CA SER A 427 16.75 -36.46 22.18
C SER A 427 18.06 -37.28 22.04
N MET A 428 19.20 -36.58 21.90
CA MET A 428 20.52 -37.22 21.84
C MET A 428 21.00 -37.62 23.23
N THR A 429 20.74 -36.82 24.26
CA THR A 429 21.05 -37.16 25.67
C THR A 429 20.19 -38.31 26.16
N ARG A 430 18.95 -38.44 25.69
CA ARG A 430 18.05 -39.55 26.07
C ARG A 430 18.39 -40.88 25.38
N ARG A 431 19.11 -40.85 24.25
CA ARG A 431 19.63 -42.07 23.60
C ARG A 431 20.93 -42.55 24.23
N LEU A 432 21.75 -41.66 24.76
CA LEU A 432 23.01 -42.02 25.46
C LEU A 432 22.77 -42.51 26.88
N THR A 433 21.63 -42.21 27.51
CA THR A 433 21.26 -42.77 28.84
C THR A 433 20.40 -44.03 28.76
N ALA A 434 19.90 -44.41 27.58
CA ALA A 434 19.12 -45.62 27.40
C ALA A 434 19.98 -46.87 27.02
N ASP A 435 21.21 -46.65 26.52
CA ASP A 435 22.12 -47.73 26.16
C ASP A 435 23.02 -48.18 27.34
N ASP A 436 23.00 -47.51 28.52
CA ASP A 436 23.77 -47.87 29.69
C ASP A 436 23.00 -48.73 30.75
N ASP A 437 21.70 -48.98 30.56
CA ASP A 437 20.86 -49.74 31.50
C ASP A 437 20.56 -51.20 31.07
N ASP A 438 21.04 -51.66 29.90
CA ASP A 438 20.76 -53.02 29.39
C ASP A 438 21.89 -54.03 29.62
N ASP A 439 22.97 -53.68 30.35
CA ASP A 439 24.14 -54.64 30.56
C ASP A 439 24.34 -55.13 32.00
N GLN A 440 23.30 -55.07 32.85
CA GLN A 440 23.37 -55.72 34.17
C GLN A 440 22.04 -56.36 34.55
N HIS A 441 21.78 -57.59 34.08
CA HIS A 441 21.05 -58.63 34.79
C HIS A 441 21.03 -59.95 33.98
N ASP A 442 22.11 -60.69 34.05
CA ASP A 442 22.07 -62.14 33.86
C ASP A 442 22.62 -62.78 35.15
N GLY A 443 21.78 -63.62 35.75
CA GLY A 443 22.18 -64.58 36.77
C GLY A 443 21.54 -64.40 38.14
N ASP A 444 20.47 -65.05 38.42
CA ASP A 444 20.49 -66.16 39.39
C ASP A 444 19.12 -66.83 39.57
N ASP A 445 19.19 -68.13 39.69
CA ASP A 445 18.11 -69.11 39.85
C ASP A 445 17.27 -68.94 41.13
N GLY A 446 16.10 -69.56 41.14
CA GLY A 446 15.52 -70.07 42.35
C GLY A 446 14.04 -69.87 42.60
N ASP A 447 13.28 -70.82 42.14
CA ASP A 447 12.25 -71.56 42.89
C ASP A 447 11.51 -70.82 44.02
N ASP A 448 10.22 -70.57 43.91
CA ASP A 448 9.27 -71.25 44.80
C ASP A 448 7.83 -70.85 44.56
N GLN A 449 7.04 -71.81 44.81
CA GLN A 449 5.61 -72.02 44.67
C GLN A 449 4.70 -71.14 45.49
N ARG A 450 3.51 -71.00 44.99
CA ARG A 450 2.20 -71.12 45.71
C ARG A 450 1.55 -69.89 46.33
N HIS A 451 0.40 -69.84 45.96
CA HIS A 451 -0.85 -69.64 46.72
C HIS A 451 -1.55 -68.28 46.66
N ARG A 452 -2.72 -68.42 46.07
CA ARG A 452 -4.09 -68.08 46.61
C ARG A 452 -4.51 -66.62 46.66
N ASP A 453 -5.50 -66.40 45.87
CA ASP A 453 -6.93 -66.19 46.26
C ASP A 453 -7.29 -64.85 46.91
N ILE A 454 -8.37 -64.29 46.36
CA ILE A 454 -9.46 -63.55 47.00
C ILE A 454 -9.20 -62.04 47.31
N ALA A 455 -9.78 -61.20 46.56
CA ALA A 455 -11.04 -60.44 46.71
C ALA A 455 -11.21 -59.43 45.60
#